data_e80763e9ceb3e484af9f9468a36dea03
#
_entry.id   e80763e9ceb3e484af9f9468a36dea03
#
_cell.length_a   1.000
_cell.length_b   1.000
_cell.length_c   1.000
_cell.angle_alpha   90.00
_cell.angle_beta   90.00
_cell.angle_gamma   90.00
#
_symmetry.space_group_name_H-M   'P 1'
#
loop_
_entity.id
_entity.type
_entity.pdbx_description
1 polymer ?
#
loop_
_entity_poly.entity_id
_entity_poly.type
_entity_poly.pdbx_seq_one_letter_code
_entity_poly.pdbx_strand_id
1 'polypeptide(L)'
;SVGLPFLMVELKDREALEKARPNLDAFPVLQAQGVAMMHLYVRSEDEFDLRTRMFALLEGVTEDPATGSANCALAGLLAHLEEGVDREYDWRIAQGVEMGRPSELRARARKQNGVVTTTWIGGNCIQVAEGNLHV
;
A
#
# COMPACT_ATOMS: atom_id res chain seq x y z
N SER A 1 6.29 10.08 -0.37
CA SER A 1 5.42 9.93 -1.54
C SER A 1 6.22 9.46 -2.73
N VAL A 2 5.67 8.57 -3.52
CA VAL A 2 6.24 8.09 -4.79
C VAL A 2 5.37 8.54 -5.97
N GLY A 3 4.91 9.77 -5.92
CA GLY A 3 4.07 10.43 -6.93
C GLY A 3 2.69 10.82 -6.42
N LEU A 4 1.99 9.93 -5.71
CA LEU A 4 0.68 10.21 -5.11
C LEU A 4 0.78 10.31 -3.59
N PRO A 5 0.01 11.21 -2.94
CA PRO A 5 -0.05 11.30 -1.48
C PRO A 5 -1.00 10.21 -0.94
N PHE A 6 -0.49 9.42 0.00
CA PHE A 6 -1.29 8.44 0.76
C PHE A 6 -1.17 8.76 2.24
N LEU A 7 -2.28 8.68 2.97
CA LEU A 7 -2.25 8.57 4.42
C LEU A 7 -1.96 7.12 4.79
N MET A 8 -0.79 6.88 5.37
CA MET A 8 -0.40 5.56 5.88
C MET A 8 -0.87 5.42 7.31
N VAL A 9 -1.61 4.36 7.61
CA VAL A 9 -2.15 4.09 8.94
C VAL A 9 -1.78 2.68 9.38
N GLU A 10 -0.90 2.57 10.36
CA GLU A 10 -0.61 1.29 11.00
C GLU A 10 -1.73 0.95 12.00
N LEU A 11 -2.31 -0.21 11.84
CA LEU A 11 -3.33 -0.74 12.75
C LEU A 11 -2.69 -1.75 13.70
N LYS A 12 -3.32 -1.93 14.86
CA LYS A 12 -2.78 -2.75 15.95
C LYS A 12 -2.68 -4.24 15.61
N ASP A 13 -3.61 -4.78 14.80
CA ASP A 13 -3.70 -6.19 14.49
C ASP A 13 -4.56 -6.46 13.25
N ARG A 14 -4.54 -7.71 12.79
CA ARG A 14 -5.31 -8.18 11.64
C ARG A 14 -6.83 -8.02 11.83
N GLU A 15 -7.34 -8.24 13.03
CA GLU A 15 -8.76 -8.09 13.32
C GLU A 15 -9.22 -6.64 13.09
N ALA A 16 -8.40 -5.66 13.48
CA ALA A 16 -8.67 -4.24 13.20
C ALA A 16 -8.66 -3.95 11.69
N LEU A 17 -7.75 -4.56 10.94
CA LEU A 17 -7.70 -4.42 9.47
C LEU A 17 -8.95 -5.01 8.81
N GLU A 18 -9.36 -6.20 9.20
CA GLU A 18 -10.56 -6.90 8.68
C GLU A 18 -11.85 -6.12 8.96
N LYS A 19 -11.94 -5.51 10.14
CA LYS A 19 -13.10 -4.71 10.58
C LYS A 19 -13.11 -3.29 10.02
N ALA A 20 -12.00 -2.80 9.49
CA ALA A 20 -11.94 -1.44 8.97
C ALA A 20 -12.99 -1.20 7.88
N ARG A 21 -13.72 -0.09 8.02
CA ARG A 21 -14.70 0.35 7.02
C ARG A 21 -14.51 1.85 6.81
N PRO A 22 -14.53 2.32 5.56
CA PRO A 22 -14.43 3.73 5.29
C PRO A 22 -15.65 4.48 5.83
N ASN A 23 -15.41 5.57 6.55
CA ASN A 23 -16.45 6.48 6.99
C ASN A 23 -16.53 7.66 6.02
N LEU A 24 -17.57 7.69 5.18
CA LEU A 24 -17.78 8.73 4.18
C LEU A 24 -17.90 10.13 4.79
N ASP A 25 -18.50 10.25 5.97
CA ASP A 25 -18.69 11.54 6.64
C ASP A 25 -17.37 12.14 7.15
N ALA A 26 -16.34 11.33 7.36
CA ALA A 26 -15.02 11.78 7.79
C ALA A 26 -14.11 12.22 6.62
N PHE A 27 -14.40 11.81 5.40
CA PHE A 27 -13.56 12.10 4.23
C PHE A 27 -13.41 13.60 3.91
N PRO A 28 -14.44 14.46 4.03
CA PRO A 28 -14.26 15.89 3.80
C PRO A 28 -13.20 16.53 4.70
N VAL A 29 -13.07 16.04 5.94
CA VAL A 29 -12.05 16.53 6.89
C VAL A 29 -10.65 16.14 6.42
N LEU A 30 -10.48 14.91 5.91
CA LEU A 30 -9.21 14.43 5.36
C LEU A 30 -8.85 15.15 4.06
N GLN A 31 -9.84 15.38 3.21
CA GLN A 31 -9.67 16.12 1.95
C GLN A 31 -9.19 17.56 2.20
N ALA A 32 -9.73 18.23 3.22
CA ALA A 32 -9.28 19.57 3.62
C ALA A 32 -7.80 19.60 4.03
N GLN A 33 -7.23 18.45 4.41
CA GLN A 33 -5.81 18.26 4.73
C GLN A 33 -4.99 17.73 3.54
N GLY A 34 -5.56 17.67 2.34
CA GLY A 34 -4.90 17.15 1.14
C GLY A 34 -4.82 15.63 1.06
N VAL A 35 -5.61 14.91 1.87
CA VAL A 35 -5.64 13.44 1.89
C VAL A 35 -6.85 12.95 1.09
N ALA A 36 -6.61 12.30 -0.04
CA ALA A 36 -7.65 11.67 -0.88
C ALA A 36 -7.67 10.14 -0.75
N MET A 37 -6.55 9.55 -0.34
CA MET A 37 -6.36 8.10 -0.32
C MET A 37 -5.77 7.65 1.01
N MET A 38 -6.33 6.56 1.56
CA MET A 38 -5.85 5.94 2.79
C MET A 38 -5.32 4.54 2.52
N HIS A 39 -4.13 4.25 3.04
CA HIS A 39 -3.51 2.94 3.00
C HIS A 39 -3.32 2.43 4.41
N LEU A 40 -4.17 1.47 4.80
CA LEU A 40 -4.11 0.81 6.10
C LEU A 40 -3.17 -0.39 6.01
N TYR A 41 -2.39 -0.63 7.04
CA TYR A 41 -1.53 -1.81 7.09
C TYR A 41 -1.37 -2.36 8.50
N VAL A 42 -1.03 -3.64 8.56
CA VAL A 42 -0.59 -4.34 9.77
C VAL A 42 0.66 -5.14 9.44
N ARG A 43 1.55 -5.27 10.41
CA ARG A 43 2.65 -6.24 10.36
C ARG A 43 2.07 -7.63 10.58
N SER A 44 2.60 -8.62 9.88
CA SER A 44 2.14 -10.01 9.93
C SER A 44 3.33 -10.95 10.09
N GLU A 45 3.11 -12.09 10.71
CA GLU A 45 4.11 -13.14 10.92
C GLU A 45 3.68 -14.46 10.27
N ASP A 46 2.70 -14.39 9.35
CA ASP A 46 2.28 -15.54 8.55
C ASP A 46 3.14 -15.65 7.26
N GLU A 47 2.57 -16.13 6.16
CA GLU A 47 3.27 -16.18 4.87
C GLU A 47 3.57 -14.81 4.26
N PHE A 48 3.04 -13.71 4.83
CA PHE A 48 3.25 -12.31 4.45
C PHE A 48 3.89 -11.53 5.60
N ASP A 49 4.69 -10.53 5.25
CA ASP A 49 5.26 -9.58 6.21
C ASP A 49 4.28 -8.47 6.56
N LEU A 50 3.41 -8.13 5.59
CA LEU A 50 2.41 -7.07 5.72
C LEU A 50 1.08 -7.52 5.12
N ARG A 51 -0.01 -7.05 5.73
CA ARG A 51 -1.35 -7.10 5.15
C ARG A 51 -1.89 -5.70 5.04
N THR A 52 -2.47 -5.38 3.89
CA THR A 52 -2.84 -3.99 3.57
C THR A 52 -4.22 -3.89 2.96
N ARG A 53 -4.86 -2.72 3.14
CA ARG A 53 -6.10 -2.33 2.47
C ARG A 53 -5.97 -0.88 2.01
N MET A 54 -6.46 -0.55 0.81
CA MET A 54 -6.40 0.80 0.28
C MET A 54 -7.79 1.30 -0.09
N PHE A 55 -8.14 2.47 0.42
CA PHE A 55 -9.40 3.16 0.18
C PHE A 55 -9.16 4.49 -0.53
N ALA A 56 -9.87 4.74 -1.63
CA ALA A 56 -9.78 5.94 -2.46
C ALA A 56 -11.17 6.46 -2.82
N LEU A 57 -12.02 6.69 -1.83
CA LEU A 57 -13.44 7.04 -2.04
C LEU A 57 -13.62 8.32 -2.84
N LEU A 58 -12.74 9.30 -2.68
CA LEU A 58 -12.80 10.57 -3.42
C LEU A 58 -12.40 10.40 -4.90
N GLU A 59 -11.71 9.31 -5.23
CA GLU A 59 -11.34 8.94 -6.60
C GLU A 59 -12.35 7.96 -7.24
N GLY A 60 -13.49 7.74 -6.59
CA GLY A 60 -14.53 6.81 -7.07
C GLY A 60 -14.21 5.32 -6.86
N VAL A 61 -13.16 5.02 -6.11
CA VAL A 61 -12.74 3.64 -5.80
C VAL A 61 -12.94 3.37 -4.32
N THR A 62 -13.93 2.55 -3.98
CA THR A 62 -14.21 2.22 -2.58
C THR A 62 -13.02 1.50 -1.94
N GLU A 63 -12.49 0.48 -2.60
CA GLU A 63 -11.30 -0.27 -2.17
C GLU A 63 -10.59 -0.82 -3.41
N ASP A 64 -9.26 -0.74 -3.44
CA ASP A 64 -8.44 -1.25 -4.54
C ASP A 64 -7.72 -2.55 -4.12
N PRO A 65 -7.77 -3.61 -4.95
CA PRO A 65 -7.21 -4.92 -4.60
C PRO A 65 -5.68 -5.00 -4.68
N ALA A 66 -5.03 -4.10 -5.41
CA ALA A 66 -3.58 -4.17 -5.65
C ALA A 66 -2.99 -2.80 -6.00
N THR A 67 -2.63 -2.03 -4.99
CA THR A 67 -2.14 -0.65 -5.17
C THR A 67 -0.62 -0.58 -5.14
N GLY A 68 0.01 -0.66 -6.31
CA GLY A 68 1.46 -0.63 -6.43
C GLY A 68 2.09 0.63 -5.84
N SER A 69 1.54 1.82 -6.17
CA SER A 69 2.05 3.12 -5.69
C SER A 69 1.96 3.27 -4.17
N ALA A 70 0.86 2.83 -3.53
CA ALA A 70 0.70 2.89 -2.09
C ALA A 70 1.69 1.96 -1.37
N ASN A 71 1.82 0.71 -1.83
CA ASN A 71 2.78 -0.24 -1.24
C ASN A 71 4.23 0.16 -1.49
N CYS A 72 4.54 0.80 -2.62
CA CYS A 72 5.86 1.37 -2.88
C CYS A 72 6.18 2.51 -1.90
N ALA A 73 5.21 3.38 -1.61
CA ALA A 73 5.34 4.44 -0.62
C ALA A 73 5.46 3.89 0.80
N LEU A 74 4.69 2.84 1.13
CA LEU A 74 4.78 2.13 2.42
C LEU A 74 6.17 1.53 2.63
N ALA A 75 6.72 0.84 1.63
CA ALA A 75 8.08 0.29 1.69
C ALA A 75 9.13 1.39 1.98
N GLY A 76 8.98 2.55 1.32
CA GLY A 76 9.84 3.70 1.58
C GLY A 76 9.72 4.22 3.03
N LEU A 77 8.50 4.31 3.55
CA LEU A 77 8.23 4.72 4.93
C LEU A 77 8.84 3.73 5.92
N LEU A 78 8.57 2.43 5.76
CA LEU A 78 9.08 1.40 6.66
C LEU A 78 10.60 1.37 6.66
N ALA A 79 11.24 1.40 5.49
CA ALA A 79 12.69 1.47 5.40
C ALA A 79 13.27 2.74 6.07
N HIS A 80 12.55 3.88 5.99
CA HIS A 80 12.97 5.10 6.67
C HIS A 80 12.96 4.95 8.19
N LEU A 81 11.95 4.28 8.72
CA LEU A 81 11.77 4.06 10.17
C LEU A 81 12.68 2.96 10.73
N GLU A 82 13.11 1.99 9.89
CA GLU A 82 14.01 0.92 10.31
C GLU A 82 15.42 1.45 10.58
N GLU A 83 16.11 0.82 11.54
CA GLU A 83 17.52 1.09 11.81
C GLU A 83 18.41 0.60 10.65
N GLY A 84 19.55 1.21 10.50
CA GLY A 84 20.54 0.85 9.47
C GLY A 84 20.85 1.99 8.54
N VAL A 85 22.10 2.06 8.10
CA VAL A 85 22.62 3.14 7.24
C VAL A 85 22.65 2.72 5.79
N ASP A 86 23.15 1.51 5.52
CA ASP A 86 23.25 0.92 4.19
C ASP A 86 22.60 -0.46 4.21
N ARG A 87 21.36 -0.57 3.71
CA ARG A 87 20.60 -1.81 3.78
C ARG A 87 19.52 -1.88 2.69
N GLU A 88 19.23 -3.09 2.25
CA GLU A 88 18.04 -3.42 1.47
C GLU A 88 17.01 -4.12 2.36
N TYR A 89 15.76 -3.81 2.09
CA TYR A 89 14.57 -4.36 2.75
C TYR A 89 13.67 -4.97 1.70
N ASP A 90 13.00 -6.05 2.05
CA ASP A 90 12.07 -6.78 1.18
C ASP A 90 10.85 -7.18 2.00
N TRP A 91 9.65 -6.99 1.44
CA TRP A 91 8.39 -7.35 2.09
C TRP A 91 7.48 -8.07 1.10
N ARG A 92 6.91 -9.19 1.54
CA ARG A 92 5.76 -9.83 0.89
C ARG A 92 4.49 -9.24 1.48
N ILE A 93 3.60 -8.79 0.61
CA ILE A 93 2.40 -8.02 0.99
C ILE A 93 1.16 -8.70 0.44
N ALA A 94 0.17 -8.96 1.31
CA ALA A 94 -1.17 -9.33 0.89
C ALA A 94 -2.07 -8.10 0.89
N GLN A 95 -2.79 -7.87 -0.21
CA GLN A 95 -3.82 -6.84 -0.35
C GLN A 95 -5.06 -7.40 -1.02
N GLY A 96 -6.24 -6.81 -0.78
CA GLY A 96 -7.49 -7.18 -1.43
C GLY A 96 -8.16 -8.45 -0.86
N VAL A 97 -7.62 -9.03 0.21
CA VAL A 97 -8.12 -10.25 0.82
C VAL A 97 -9.55 -10.03 1.35
N GLU A 98 -9.78 -8.95 2.08
CA GLU A 98 -11.05 -8.63 2.74
C GLU A 98 -12.16 -8.25 1.75
N MET A 99 -11.80 -7.82 0.53
CA MET A 99 -12.76 -7.55 -0.55
C MET A 99 -12.98 -8.75 -1.49
N GLY A 100 -12.37 -9.91 -1.19
CA GLY A 100 -12.50 -11.13 -1.99
C GLY A 100 -11.68 -11.13 -3.29
N ARG A 101 -10.69 -10.24 -3.44
CA ARG A 101 -9.78 -10.16 -4.59
C ARG A 101 -8.31 -10.18 -4.13
N PRO A 102 -7.85 -11.30 -3.55
CA PRO A 102 -6.51 -11.38 -2.97
C PRO A 102 -5.44 -11.16 -4.04
N SER A 103 -4.48 -10.31 -3.69
CA SER A 103 -3.29 -10.01 -4.50
C SER A 103 -2.04 -10.16 -3.64
N GLU A 104 -1.00 -10.73 -4.21
CA GLU A 104 0.34 -10.79 -3.64
C GLU A 104 1.22 -9.76 -4.33
N LEU A 105 1.81 -8.87 -3.53
CA LEU A 105 2.78 -7.90 -3.99
C LEU A 105 4.11 -8.11 -3.26
N ARG A 106 5.19 -7.72 -3.92
CA ARG A 106 6.53 -7.72 -3.36
C ARG A 106 7.11 -6.32 -3.44
N ALA A 107 7.37 -5.73 -2.29
CA ALA A 107 7.95 -4.39 -2.20
C ALA A 107 9.39 -4.48 -1.69
N ARG A 108 10.27 -3.65 -2.25
CA ARG A 108 11.65 -3.52 -1.78
C ARG A 108 12.01 -2.06 -1.61
N ALA A 109 12.92 -1.80 -0.69
CA ALA A 109 13.52 -0.48 -0.52
C ALA A 109 15.03 -0.61 -0.29
N ARG A 110 15.78 0.38 -0.76
CA ARG A 110 17.21 0.52 -0.51
C ARG A 110 17.47 1.79 0.29
N LYS A 111 18.22 1.65 1.36
CA LYS A 111 18.74 2.73 2.17
C LYS A 111 20.24 2.86 1.95
N GLN A 112 20.74 4.06 1.73
CA GLN A 112 22.16 4.39 1.57
C GLN A 112 22.47 5.66 2.34
N ASN A 113 23.53 5.64 3.13
CA ASN A 113 23.91 6.75 4.01
C ASN A 113 22.76 7.22 4.90
N GLY A 114 21.91 6.30 5.39
CA GLY A 114 20.75 6.60 6.22
C GLY A 114 19.53 7.14 5.48
N VAL A 115 19.60 7.29 4.15
CA VAL A 115 18.50 7.83 3.33
C VAL A 115 17.93 6.74 2.42
N VAL A 116 16.60 6.65 2.31
CA VAL A 116 15.95 5.77 1.33
C VAL A 116 16.14 6.36 -0.06
N THR A 117 16.90 5.66 -0.89
CA THR A 117 17.26 6.11 -2.24
C THR A 117 16.40 5.53 -3.33
N THR A 118 15.85 4.34 -3.12
CA THR A 118 15.07 3.62 -4.15
C THR A 118 14.04 2.73 -3.51
N THR A 119 12.87 2.64 -4.15
CA THR A 119 11.83 1.67 -3.83
C THR A 119 11.38 0.94 -5.09
N TRP A 120 11.00 -0.32 -4.97
CA TRP A 120 10.48 -1.15 -6.05
C TRP A 120 9.21 -1.84 -5.61
N ILE A 121 8.33 -2.07 -6.55
CA ILE A 121 7.12 -2.85 -6.38
C ILE A 121 6.97 -3.83 -7.54
N GLY A 122 6.56 -5.05 -7.24
CA GLY A 122 6.28 -6.10 -8.21
C GLY A 122 5.16 -7.01 -7.73
N GLY A 123 4.72 -7.90 -8.58
CA GLY A 123 3.70 -8.90 -8.32
C GLY A 123 3.49 -9.80 -9.53
N ASN A 124 2.76 -10.89 -9.33
CA ASN A 124 2.36 -11.77 -10.40
C ASN A 124 1.14 -11.19 -11.13
N CYS A 125 1.17 -11.19 -12.46
CA CYS A 125 0.08 -10.72 -13.30
C CYS A 125 -0.45 -11.86 -14.15
N ILE A 126 -1.78 -11.88 -14.35
CA ILE A 126 -2.46 -12.79 -15.27
C ILE A 126 -2.99 -11.96 -16.43
N GLN A 127 -2.72 -12.38 -17.68
CA GLN A 127 -3.29 -11.75 -18.85
C GLN A 127 -4.81 -11.99 -18.89
N VAL A 128 -5.60 -10.93 -18.87
CA VAL A 128 -7.06 -10.98 -18.87
C VAL A 128 -7.65 -10.57 -20.22
N ALA A 129 -7.00 -9.61 -20.90
CA ALA A 129 -7.46 -9.10 -22.17
C ALA A 129 -6.28 -8.65 -23.05
N GLU A 130 -6.47 -8.66 -24.33
CA GLU A 130 -5.57 -8.12 -25.36
C GLU A 130 -6.38 -7.34 -26.38
N GLY A 131 -5.85 -6.24 -26.89
CA GLY A 131 -6.51 -5.40 -27.87
C GLY A 131 -5.56 -4.44 -28.56
N ASN A 132 -6.03 -3.82 -29.66
CA ASN A 132 -5.32 -2.81 -30.42
C ASN A 132 -5.95 -1.45 -30.19
N LEU A 133 -5.13 -0.44 -29.92
CA LEU A 133 -5.53 0.96 -29.86
C LEU A 133 -5.14 1.61 -31.20
N HIS A 134 -6.12 2.18 -31.89
CA HIS A 134 -5.88 2.99 -33.09
C HIS A 134 -5.90 4.46 -32.68
N VAL A 135 -4.78 5.15 -32.86
CA VAL A 135 -4.57 6.58 -32.60
C VAL A 135 -4.34 7.32 -33.90
#